data_1ae3e089180682c8e819226aa6b26b7b
#
_entry.id   1ae3e089180682c8e819226aa6b26b7b
#
_cell.length_a   1.000
_cell.length_b   1.000
_cell.length_c   1.000
_cell.angle_alpha   90.00
_cell.angle_beta   90.00
_cell.angle_gamma   90.00
#
_symmetry.space_group_name_H-M   'P 1'
#
loop_
_entity.id
_entity.type
_entity.pdbx_description
1 polymer ?
#
loop_
_entity_poly.entity_id
_entity_poly.type
_entity_poly.pdbx_seq_one_letter_code
_entity_poly.pdbx_strand_id
1 'polypeptide(L)'
;VGSVIVPFVLFIFAVVVCVVYEFRGIPMMAPDILTVQTATSVMGNYTFKLTFEQYSVILVCMAFFFTFLRLHEVKVIEKRVFHIAGFIVVALGCGLFTNQIILSDFMEEHQINIRMFRPMESYQKYGGVLTFARSVGYAVVKKPEGYTTAKVDQIIQENEKKSANEQQSTAKQYPNIITVVN
;
A
#
# COMPACT_ATOMS: atom_id res chain seq x y z
N VAL A 1 -26.52 3.81 8.84
CA VAL A 1 -25.27 3.20 9.37
C VAL A 1 -24.18 3.22 8.29
N GLY A 2 -24.44 2.76 7.06
CA GLY A 2 -23.42 2.70 5.99
C GLY A 2 -22.81 4.04 5.59
N SER A 3 -23.57 5.13 5.62
CA SER A 3 -23.09 6.46 5.21
C SER A 3 -22.09 7.09 6.21
N VAL A 4 -22.02 6.61 7.43
CA VAL A 4 -21.05 7.08 8.45
C VAL A 4 -19.75 6.28 8.38
N ILE A 5 -19.80 5.04 7.93
CA ILE A 5 -18.64 4.13 7.91
C ILE A 5 -17.58 4.65 6.93
N VAL A 6 -17.95 5.08 5.74
CA VAL A 6 -17.00 5.55 4.71
C VAL A 6 -16.19 6.76 5.19
N PRO A 7 -16.79 7.87 5.64
CA PRO A 7 -16.01 9.01 6.15
C PRO A 7 -15.21 8.66 7.39
N PHE A 8 -15.68 7.75 8.24
CA PHE A 8 -14.92 7.28 9.40
C PHE A 8 -13.66 6.51 8.98
N VAL A 9 -13.77 5.61 8.02
CA VAL A 9 -12.62 4.88 7.47
C VAL A 9 -11.63 5.82 6.81
N LEU A 10 -12.10 6.79 6.02
CA LEU A 10 -11.24 7.79 5.39
C LEU A 10 -10.55 8.69 6.44
N PHE A 11 -11.24 9.04 7.51
CA PHE A 11 -10.66 9.79 8.62
C PHE A 11 -9.53 9.00 9.29
N ILE A 12 -9.78 7.73 9.66
CA ILE A 12 -8.74 6.87 10.24
C ILE A 12 -7.56 6.74 9.27
N PHE A 13 -7.83 6.51 7.99
CA PHE A 13 -6.79 6.40 6.97
C PHE A 13 -5.93 7.67 6.91
N ALA A 14 -6.53 8.85 6.90
CA ALA A 14 -5.81 10.12 6.88
C ALA A 14 -4.91 10.29 8.11
N VAL A 15 -5.42 9.97 9.31
CA VAL A 15 -4.65 10.04 10.56
C VAL A 15 -3.47 9.07 10.52
N VAL A 16 -3.69 7.82 10.10
CA VAL A 16 -2.63 6.81 10.01
C VAL A 16 -1.54 7.24 9.02
N VAL A 17 -1.92 7.76 7.85
CA VAL A 17 -0.96 8.27 6.87
C VAL A 17 -0.13 9.42 7.44
N CYS A 18 -0.74 10.36 8.16
CA CYS A 18 -0.02 11.45 8.83
C CYS A 18 0.99 10.94 9.86
N VAL A 19 0.58 9.99 10.72
CA VAL A 19 1.46 9.43 11.74
C VAL A 19 2.63 8.65 11.13
N VAL A 20 2.35 7.82 10.10
CA VAL A 20 3.39 7.04 9.39
C VAL A 20 4.36 7.97 8.68
N TYR A 21 3.86 9.04 8.05
CA TYR A 21 4.69 10.02 7.38
C TYR A 21 5.65 10.73 8.35
N GLU A 22 5.17 11.11 9.54
CA GLU A 22 6.02 11.71 10.58
C GLU A 22 7.14 10.78 11.02
N PHE A 23 6.82 9.50 11.16
CA PHE A 23 7.78 8.51 11.61
C PHE A 23 8.83 8.13 10.56
N ARG A 24 8.40 7.96 9.29
CA ARG A 24 9.26 7.43 8.21
C ARG A 24 9.74 8.48 7.21
N GLY A 25 9.15 9.68 7.21
CA GLY A 25 9.36 10.68 6.17
C GLY A 25 8.77 10.32 4.80
N ILE A 26 8.09 9.19 4.70
CA ILE A 26 7.42 8.71 3.48
C ILE A 26 6.00 8.25 3.80
N PRO A 27 5.02 8.52 2.91
CA PRO A 27 3.65 8.11 3.14
C PRO A 27 3.48 6.59 3.08
N MET A 28 2.44 6.12 3.77
CA MET A 28 2.10 4.71 3.90
C MET A 28 1.70 4.10 2.55
N MET A 29 2.22 2.92 2.25
CA MET A 29 1.82 2.08 1.11
C MET A 29 1.15 0.79 1.62
N ALA A 30 0.35 0.12 0.80
CA ALA A 30 -0.36 -1.09 1.23
C ALA A 30 0.58 -2.23 1.72
N PRO A 31 1.77 -2.48 1.14
CA PRO A 31 2.70 -3.46 1.69
C PRO A 31 3.14 -3.17 3.13
N ASP A 32 3.09 -1.90 3.57
CA ASP A 32 3.45 -1.53 4.95
C ASP A 32 2.51 -2.16 5.98
N ILE A 33 1.27 -2.49 5.60
CA ILE A 33 0.32 -3.18 6.47
C ILE A 33 0.87 -4.55 6.90
N LEU A 34 1.58 -5.24 6.02
CA LEU A 34 2.18 -6.55 6.31
C LEU A 34 3.30 -6.46 7.36
N THR A 35 3.90 -5.29 7.52
CA THR A 35 5.00 -5.04 8.47
C THR A 35 4.55 -4.33 9.75
N VAL A 36 3.25 -4.11 9.95
CA VAL A 36 2.70 -3.40 11.12
C VAL A 36 3.13 -4.06 12.44
N GLN A 37 3.15 -5.40 12.49
CA GLN A 37 3.56 -6.11 13.69
C GLN A 37 5.03 -5.80 14.08
N THR A 38 5.92 -5.72 13.09
CA THR A 38 7.31 -5.32 13.30
C THR A 38 7.41 -3.85 13.70
N ALA A 39 6.64 -2.98 13.05
CA ALA A 39 6.62 -1.55 13.38
C ALA A 39 6.15 -1.30 14.82
N THR A 40 5.10 -1.99 15.27
CA THR A 40 4.58 -1.85 16.63
C THR A 40 5.56 -2.34 17.71
N SER A 41 6.38 -3.36 17.41
CA SER A 41 7.36 -3.86 18.37
C SER A 41 8.48 -2.85 18.69
N VAL A 42 8.79 -1.96 17.76
CA VAL A 42 9.82 -0.92 17.95
C VAL A 42 9.25 0.46 18.30
N MET A 43 7.93 0.63 18.18
CA MET A 43 7.25 1.94 18.34
C MET A 43 7.43 2.53 19.75
N GLY A 44 7.57 1.69 20.79
CA GLY A 44 7.79 2.14 22.17
C GLY A 44 9.11 2.89 22.40
N ASN A 45 10.06 2.79 21.48
CA ASN A 45 11.36 3.47 21.57
C ASN A 45 11.36 4.87 20.93
N TYR A 46 10.24 5.30 20.36
CA TYR A 46 10.13 6.57 19.64
C TYR A 46 9.15 7.52 20.30
N THR A 47 9.52 8.78 20.36
CA THR A 47 8.62 9.86 20.81
C THR A 47 7.95 10.50 19.60
N PHE A 48 6.64 10.38 19.50
CA PHE A 48 5.86 11.01 18.45
C PHE A 48 5.61 12.46 18.78
N LYS A 49 6.06 13.37 17.91
CA LYS A 49 5.76 14.80 18.01
C LYS A 49 5.09 15.21 16.70
N LEU A 50 3.78 15.37 16.75
CA LEU A 50 3.05 15.90 15.60
C LEU A 50 3.40 17.37 15.39
N THR A 51 3.57 17.78 14.14
CA THR A 51 3.76 19.18 13.77
C THR A 51 2.44 19.94 13.83
N PHE A 52 2.49 21.27 13.91
CA PHE A 52 1.29 22.11 13.89
C PHE A 52 0.45 21.88 12.63
N GLU A 53 1.08 21.65 11.49
CA GLU A 53 0.42 21.36 10.23
C GLU A 53 -0.39 20.06 10.29
N GLN A 54 0.16 19.02 10.92
CA GLN A 54 -0.52 17.74 11.10
C GLN A 54 -1.71 17.84 12.05
N TYR A 55 -1.56 18.59 13.15
CA TYR A 55 -2.69 18.89 14.03
C TYR A 55 -3.81 19.61 13.28
N SER A 56 -3.49 20.58 12.41
CA SER A 56 -4.50 21.30 11.64
C SER A 56 -5.21 20.37 10.64
N VAL A 57 -4.50 19.48 9.97
CA VAL A 57 -5.11 18.47 9.08
C VAL A 57 -6.06 17.55 9.85
N ILE A 58 -5.64 17.03 11.00
CA ILE A 58 -6.47 16.17 11.85
C ILE A 58 -7.73 16.93 12.28
N LEU A 59 -7.59 18.20 12.70
CA LEU A 59 -8.71 19.02 13.14
C LEU A 59 -9.71 19.28 12.01
N VAL A 60 -9.22 19.59 10.80
CA VAL A 60 -10.07 19.74 9.61
C VAL A 60 -10.80 18.45 9.28
N CYS A 61 -10.11 17.30 9.29
CA CYS A 61 -10.74 16.00 9.08
C CYS A 61 -11.80 15.69 10.15
N MET A 62 -11.55 16.02 11.42
CA MET A 62 -12.54 15.90 12.50
C MET A 62 -13.75 16.80 12.24
N ALA A 63 -13.54 18.06 11.85
CA ALA A 63 -14.62 18.98 11.54
C ALA A 63 -15.49 18.45 10.39
N PHE A 64 -14.88 17.93 9.31
CA PHE A 64 -15.60 17.28 8.23
C PHE A 64 -16.40 16.07 8.70
N PHE A 65 -15.80 15.23 9.54
CA PHE A 65 -16.47 14.04 10.09
C PHE A 65 -17.70 14.43 10.94
N PHE A 66 -17.57 15.41 11.85
CA PHE A 66 -18.69 15.88 12.67
C PHE A 66 -19.77 16.57 11.82
N THR A 67 -19.40 17.35 10.82
CA THR A 67 -20.36 17.95 9.88
C THR A 67 -21.13 16.86 9.15
N PHE A 68 -20.45 15.81 8.70
CA PHE A 68 -21.08 14.69 8.02
C PHE A 68 -22.06 13.92 8.94
N LEU A 69 -21.71 13.73 10.21
CA LEU A 69 -22.60 13.13 11.21
C LEU A 69 -23.88 13.96 11.37
N ARG A 70 -23.78 15.29 11.38
CA ARG A 70 -24.94 16.20 11.48
C ARG A 70 -25.83 16.14 10.23
N LEU A 71 -25.23 16.06 9.05
CA LEU A 71 -25.98 15.95 7.80
C LEU A 71 -26.70 14.61 7.66
N HIS A 72 -26.29 13.58 8.37
CA HIS A 72 -26.93 12.27 8.35
C HIS A 72 -28.32 12.26 9.00
N GLU A 73 -28.67 13.26 9.78
CA GLU A 73 -30.03 13.40 10.38
C GLU A 73 -31.08 13.81 9.34
N VAL A 74 -30.68 14.18 8.11
CA VAL A 74 -31.61 14.42 7.00
C VAL A 74 -32.27 13.08 6.62
N LYS A 75 -33.58 12.98 6.84
CA LYS A 75 -34.39 11.78 6.55
C LYS A 75 -34.26 11.41 5.07
N VAL A 76 -33.39 10.46 4.77
CA VAL A 76 -33.30 9.82 3.47
C VAL A 76 -34.39 8.77 3.36
N ILE A 77 -35.11 8.81 2.29
CA ILE A 77 -36.23 7.95 1.82
C ILE A 77 -36.29 6.59 2.53
N GLU A 78 -37.35 6.37 3.33
CA GLU A 78 -37.54 5.16 4.16
C GLU A 78 -37.79 3.84 3.39
N LYS A 79 -37.83 3.88 2.04
CA LYS A 79 -38.12 2.66 1.28
C LYS A 79 -36.90 1.73 1.20
N ARG A 80 -37.02 0.55 1.82
CA ARG A 80 -36.00 -0.51 1.86
C ARG A 80 -35.39 -0.81 0.47
N VAL A 81 -36.17 -0.67 -0.61
CA VAL A 81 -35.75 -0.87 -2.00
C VAL A 81 -34.62 0.08 -2.40
N PHE A 82 -34.65 1.35 -1.97
CA PHE A 82 -33.59 2.33 -2.28
C PHE A 82 -32.28 2.02 -1.54
N HIS A 83 -32.36 1.47 -0.32
CA HIS A 83 -31.16 1.04 0.40
C HIS A 83 -30.49 -0.17 -0.27
N ILE A 84 -31.30 -1.14 -0.74
CA ILE A 84 -30.79 -2.31 -1.48
C ILE A 84 -30.18 -1.87 -2.82
N ALA A 85 -30.89 -1.03 -3.57
CA ALA A 85 -30.39 -0.49 -4.84
C ALA A 85 -29.10 0.30 -4.64
N GLY A 86 -29.03 1.18 -3.63
CA GLY A 86 -27.83 1.91 -3.26
C GLY A 86 -26.66 1.00 -2.90
N PHE A 87 -26.91 -0.06 -2.13
CA PHE A 87 -25.88 -1.04 -1.80
C PHE A 87 -25.33 -1.77 -3.04
N ILE A 88 -26.23 -2.16 -3.97
CA ILE A 88 -25.83 -2.80 -5.24
C ILE A 88 -24.98 -1.86 -6.07
N VAL A 89 -25.37 -0.59 -6.22
CA VAL A 89 -24.61 0.42 -6.98
C VAL A 89 -23.22 0.61 -6.37
N VAL A 90 -23.13 0.73 -5.05
CA VAL A 90 -21.83 0.87 -4.36
C VAL A 90 -20.98 -0.40 -4.53
N ALA A 91 -21.56 -1.58 -4.38
CA ALA A 91 -20.85 -2.84 -4.56
C ALA A 91 -20.32 -3.01 -5.99
N LEU A 92 -21.13 -2.68 -7.00
CA LEU A 92 -20.71 -2.68 -8.40
C LEU A 92 -19.60 -1.64 -8.65
N GLY A 93 -19.76 -0.43 -8.11
CA GLY A 93 -18.75 0.62 -8.19
C GLY A 93 -17.41 0.20 -7.56
N CYS A 94 -17.44 -0.39 -6.39
CA CYS A 94 -16.25 -0.94 -5.74
C CYS A 94 -15.63 -2.08 -6.54
N GLY A 95 -16.45 -2.97 -7.11
CA GLY A 95 -15.96 -4.06 -7.97
C GLY A 95 -15.27 -3.55 -9.23
N LEU A 96 -15.87 -2.59 -9.92
CA LEU A 96 -15.29 -1.95 -11.10
C LEU A 96 -14.00 -1.18 -10.74
N PHE A 97 -14.00 -0.44 -9.64
CA PHE A 97 -12.84 0.27 -9.15
C PHE A 97 -11.69 -0.69 -8.85
N THR A 98 -11.97 -1.79 -8.15
CA THR A 98 -10.96 -2.80 -7.84
C THR A 98 -10.40 -3.44 -9.11
N ASN A 99 -11.26 -3.81 -10.05
CA ASN A 99 -10.83 -4.41 -11.31
C ASN A 99 -9.96 -3.44 -12.13
N GLN A 100 -10.42 -2.21 -12.32
CA GLN A 100 -9.73 -1.23 -13.16
C GLN A 100 -8.43 -0.70 -12.53
N ILE A 101 -8.40 -0.49 -11.23
CA ILE A 101 -7.27 0.18 -10.56
C ILE A 101 -6.26 -0.83 -10.01
N ILE A 102 -6.71 -1.95 -9.48
CA ILE A 102 -5.84 -2.91 -8.80
C ILE A 102 -5.39 -4.04 -9.73
N LEU A 103 -6.31 -4.59 -10.53
CA LEU A 103 -6.07 -5.82 -11.28
C LEU A 103 -5.71 -5.60 -12.75
N SER A 104 -6.20 -4.53 -13.39
CA SER A 104 -5.97 -4.29 -14.81
C SER A 104 -4.73 -3.42 -15.07
N ASP A 105 -4.27 -3.47 -16.31
CA ASP A 105 -3.18 -2.62 -16.83
C ASP A 105 -3.69 -1.22 -17.24
N PHE A 106 -4.96 -0.90 -16.95
CA PHE A 106 -5.61 0.38 -17.26
C PHE A 106 -4.78 1.59 -16.82
N MET A 107 -4.13 1.50 -15.66
CA MET A 107 -3.28 2.56 -15.14
C MET A 107 -2.03 2.78 -16.00
N GLU A 108 -1.44 1.71 -16.52
CA GLU A 108 -0.25 1.76 -17.37
C GLU A 108 -0.60 2.34 -18.75
N GLU A 109 -1.73 1.93 -19.33
CA GLU A 109 -2.25 2.46 -20.61
C GLU A 109 -2.51 3.98 -20.54
N HIS A 110 -2.94 4.49 -19.38
CA HIS A 110 -3.18 5.92 -19.15
C HIS A 110 -1.96 6.65 -18.59
N GLN A 111 -0.77 6.06 -18.64
CA GLN A 111 0.49 6.65 -18.14
C GLN A 111 0.45 7.03 -16.66
N ILE A 112 -0.40 6.38 -15.88
CA ILE A 112 -0.48 6.53 -14.42
C ILE A 112 0.51 5.56 -13.79
N ASN A 113 1.75 5.99 -13.67
CA ASN A 113 2.80 5.16 -13.11
C ASN A 113 3.02 5.49 -11.62
N ILE A 114 2.49 4.65 -10.76
CA ILE A 114 2.67 4.76 -9.30
C ILE A 114 3.96 4.03 -8.94
N ARG A 115 4.97 4.80 -8.52
CA ARG A 115 6.29 4.30 -8.20
C ARG A 115 6.37 3.90 -6.73
N MET A 116 6.61 2.61 -6.47
CA MET A 116 6.75 2.07 -5.13
C MET A 116 7.94 2.68 -4.35
N PHE A 117 9.06 2.93 -5.06
CA PHE A 117 10.27 3.49 -4.46
C PHE A 117 10.26 5.03 -4.32
N ARG A 118 9.23 5.69 -4.86
CA ARG A 118 9.02 7.14 -4.74
C ARG A 118 7.56 7.44 -4.36
N PRO A 119 7.12 6.96 -3.20
CA PRO A 119 5.72 7.07 -2.82
C PRO A 119 5.27 8.53 -2.67
N MET A 120 6.16 9.43 -2.23
CA MET A 120 5.84 10.85 -2.08
C MET A 120 5.43 11.52 -3.39
N GLU A 121 6.18 11.27 -4.48
CA GLU A 121 5.83 11.79 -5.81
C GLU A 121 4.46 11.28 -6.27
N SER A 122 4.18 10.00 -6.00
CA SER A 122 2.91 9.37 -6.36
C SER A 122 1.74 9.95 -5.55
N TYR A 123 1.93 10.20 -4.26
CA TYR A 123 0.94 10.83 -3.39
C TYR A 123 0.63 12.27 -3.79
N GLN A 124 1.65 13.04 -4.15
CA GLN A 124 1.49 14.43 -4.62
C GLN A 124 0.80 14.50 -5.98
N LYS A 125 1.11 13.58 -6.89
CA LYS A 125 0.60 13.61 -8.26
C LYS A 125 -0.80 13.00 -8.39
N TYR A 126 -1.06 11.89 -7.70
CA TYR A 126 -2.28 11.09 -7.89
C TYR A 126 -3.19 11.06 -6.66
N GLY A 127 -2.75 11.63 -5.54
CA GLY A 127 -3.47 11.61 -4.27
C GLY A 127 -3.29 10.31 -3.47
N GLY A 128 -3.57 10.40 -2.16
CA GLY A 128 -3.29 9.32 -1.22
C GLY A 128 -4.13 8.08 -1.44
N VAL A 129 -5.44 8.24 -1.65
CA VAL A 129 -6.38 7.10 -1.79
C VAL A 129 -6.06 6.26 -3.02
N LEU A 130 -5.83 6.90 -4.18
CA LEU A 130 -5.54 6.19 -5.41
C LEU A 130 -4.17 5.50 -5.35
N THR A 131 -3.15 6.20 -4.86
CA THR A 131 -1.80 5.65 -4.70
C THR A 131 -1.81 4.45 -3.75
N PHE A 132 -2.51 4.57 -2.61
CA PHE A 132 -2.64 3.48 -1.66
C PHE A 132 -3.39 2.29 -2.27
N ALA A 133 -4.54 2.52 -2.93
CA ALA A 133 -5.32 1.46 -3.55
C ALA A 133 -4.51 0.69 -4.61
N ARG A 134 -3.78 1.39 -5.47
CA ARG A 134 -2.92 0.73 -6.48
C ARG A 134 -1.77 -0.05 -5.83
N SER A 135 -1.23 0.45 -4.73
CA SER A 135 -0.13 -0.22 -4.02
C SER A 135 -0.51 -1.58 -3.43
N VAL A 136 -1.81 -1.89 -3.29
CA VAL A 136 -2.31 -3.23 -2.92
C VAL A 136 -1.82 -4.29 -3.92
N GLY A 137 -1.75 -3.96 -5.21
CA GLY A 137 -1.21 -4.85 -6.24
C GLY A 137 0.25 -5.25 -5.99
N TYR A 138 1.03 -4.41 -5.32
CA TYR A 138 2.42 -4.72 -4.96
C TYR A 138 2.56 -5.53 -3.67
N ALA A 139 1.52 -5.57 -2.84
CA ALA A 139 1.49 -6.41 -1.64
C ALA A 139 1.33 -7.91 -1.98
N VAL A 140 0.80 -8.21 -3.16
CA VAL A 140 0.59 -9.58 -3.64
C VAL A 140 1.72 -9.97 -4.57
N VAL A 141 2.63 -10.82 -4.10
CA VAL A 141 3.68 -11.37 -4.94
C VAL A 141 3.08 -12.41 -5.87
N LYS A 142 3.01 -12.07 -7.16
CA LYS A 142 2.57 -13.04 -8.18
C LYS A 142 3.67 -14.07 -8.39
N LYS A 143 3.29 -15.34 -8.34
CA LYS A 143 4.19 -16.46 -8.65
C LYS A 143 4.56 -16.38 -10.13
N PRO A 144 5.86 -16.38 -10.50
CA PRO A 144 6.27 -16.38 -11.90
C PRO A 144 5.75 -17.61 -12.65
N GLU A 145 5.49 -17.47 -13.95
CA GLU A 145 5.08 -18.58 -14.77
C GLU A 145 6.17 -19.67 -14.79
N GLY A 146 5.75 -20.92 -14.63
CA GLY A 146 6.66 -22.06 -14.60
C GLY A 146 7.46 -22.22 -13.29
N TYR A 147 7.17 -21.42 -12.25
CA TYR A 147 7.80 -21.61 -10.95
C TYR A 147 7.26 -22.86 -10.26
N THR A 148 8.13 -23.86 -10.10
CA THR A 148 7.89 -25.05 -9.29
C THR A 148 9.12 -25.30 -8.41
N THR A 149 8.91 -25.89 -7.22
CA THR A 149 10.02 -26.23 -6.31
C THR A 149 11.03 -27.14 -7.00
N ALA A 150 10.55 -28.11 -7.79
CA ALA A 150 11.43 -29.00 -8.57
C ALA A 150 12.33 -28.25 -9.55
N LYS A 151 11.84 -27.18 -10.19
CA LYS A 151 12.65 -26.37 -11.12
C LYS A 151 13.68 -25.51 -10.38
N VAL A 152 13.35 -25.03 -9.18
CA VAL A 152 14.30 -24.34 -8.31
C VAL A 152 15.42 -25.28 -7.89
N ASP A 153 15.07 -26.50 -7.45
CA ASP A 153 16.05 -27.51 -7.07
C ASP A 153 16.97 -27.92 -8.25
N GLN A 154 16.42 -28.02 -9.45
CA GLN A 154 17.22 -28.24 -10.66
C GLN A 154 18.23 -27.10 -10.90
N ILE A 155 17.79 -25.84 -10.82
CA ILE A 155 18.68 -24.67 -11.00
C ILE A 155 19.78 -24.65 -9.94
N ILE A 156 19.45 -24.97 -8.68
CA ILE A 156 20.44 -25.06 -7.61
C ILE A 156 21.48 -26.15 -7.91
N GLN A 157 21.04 -27.36 -8.25
CA GLN A 157 21.93 -28.47 -8.57
C GLN A 157 22.81 -28.19 -9.79
N GLU A 158 22.26 -27.56 -10.84
CA GLU A 158 23.04 -27.15 -12.02
C GLU A 158 24.13 -26.13 -11.66
N ASN A 159 23.80 -25.15 -10.82
CA ASN A 159 24.76 -24.15 -10.39
C ASN A 159 25.83 -24.73 -9.45
N GLU A 160 25.47 -25.64 -8.54
CA GLU A 160 26.42 -26.35 -7.70
C GLU A 160 27.41 -27.18 -8.53
N LYS A 161 26.93 -27.90 -9.55
CA LYS A 161 27.79 -28.65 -10.49
C LYS A 161 28.72 -27.72 -11.28
N LYS A 162 28.24 -26.57 -11.74
CA LYS A 162 29.06 -25.57 -12.42
C LYS A 162 30.14 -25.01 -11.52
N SER A 163 29.78 -24.65 -10.29
CA SER A 163 30.71 -24.10 -9.30
C SER A 163 31.77 -25.15 -8.88
N ALA A 164 31.40 -26.42 -8.74
CA ALA A 164 32.34 -27.49 -8.45
C ALA A 164 33.35 -27.71 -9.61
N ASN A 165 32.88 -27.60 -10.86
CA ASN A 165 33.75 -27.73 -12.04
C ASN A 165 34.69 -26.53 -12.21
N GLU A 166 34.22 -25.31 -11.85
CA GLU A 166 35.04 -24.07 -11.90
C GLU A 166 36.09 -24.05 -10.78
N GLN A 167 35.82 -24.62 -9.61
CA GLN A 167 36.81 -24.74 -8.54
C GLN A 167 37.94 -25.73 -8.85
N GLN A 168 37.72 -26.68 -9.76
CA GLN A 168 38.79 -27.59 -10.24
C GLN A 168 39.68 -26.98 -11.32
N SER A 169 39.23 -25.92 -11.99
CA SER A 169 39.98 -25.22 -13.03
C SER A 169 40.55 -23.90 -12.52
N THR A 170 41.70 -23.93 -11.87
CA THR A 170 42.52 -22.81 -11.40
C THR A 170 42.01 -22.10 -10.13
N ALA A 171 42.82 -22.13 -9.10
CA ALA A 171 42.74 -21.24 -7.94
C ALA A 171 43.00 -19.80 -8.40
N LYS A 172 42.01 -19.17 -9.04
CA LYS A 172 42.01 -17.72 -9.26
C LYS A 172 41.83 -17.06 -7.92
N GLN A 173 42.88 -16.46 -7.41
CA GLN A 173 42.83 -15.62 -6.24
C GLN A 173 42.03 -14.35 -6.60
N TYR A 174 40.77 -14.32 -6.22
CA TYR A 174 39.93 -13.15 -6.42
C TYR A 174 40.32 -12.06 -5.44
N PRO A 175 40.46 -10.80 -5.87
CA PRO A 175 40.70 -9.69 -4.94
C PRO A 175 39.52 -9.51 -3.99
N ASN A 176 39.82 -9.15 -2.74
CA ASN A 176 38.78 -8.75 -1.81
C ASN A 176 38.13 -7.45 -2.26
N ILE A 177 36.84 -7.48 -2.52
CA ILE A 177 36.07 -6.28 -2.90
C ILE A 177 35.38 -5.76 -1.64
N ILE A 178 35.78 -4.57 -1.18
CA ILE A 178 35.13 -3.85 -0.10
C ILE A 178 34.30 -2.72 -0.71
N THR A 179 32.97 -2.82 -0.63
CA THR A 179 32.08 -1.75 -1.05
C THR A 179 31.71 -0.91 0.16
N VAL A 180 32.10 0.36 0.14
CA VAL A 180 31.69 1.36 1.13
C VAL A 180 30.55 2.16 0.52
N VAL A 181 29.36 2.07 1.12
CA VAL A 181 28.20 2.89 0.73
C VAL A 181 28.15 4.07 1.69
N ASN A 182 28.24 5.27 1.15
CA ASN A 182 28.18 6.53 1.89
C ASN A 182 26.76 7.07 1.89
#